data_3cbc3a9b6538da235540577f0eaad70b
#
_entry.id   3cbc3a9b6538da235540577f0eaad70b
#
_cell.length_a   1.000
_cell.length_b   1.000
_cell.length_c   1.000
_cell.angle_alpha   90.00
_cell.angle_beta   90.00
_cell.angle_gamma   90.00
#
_symmetry.space_group_name_H-M   'P 1'
#
loop_
_entity.id
_entity.type
_entity.pdbx_description
1 polymer ?
#
loop_
_entity_poly.entity_id
_entity_poly.type
_entity_poly.pdbx_seq_one_letter_code
_entity_poly.pdbx_strand_id
1 'polypeptide(L)'
;MRSSGMKALTPVGILVLGGCGSLASPDPESPYYAYPPGWAVQLNQVLPIDPGSATVRLQYGRIVPRNGVQEQDPFCIMEVDTLSNQVQMLQPGRFEVMRVTRSVSDITAAASSVIPPGYLKTGLGGGGDAPSFLYFITTFSLRDASQPTIRSLRCAWDQMAPGNRTLMRHLTLDEMRQALGHWMTLVPPKERL
;
A
#
# COMPACT_ATOMS: atom_id res chain seq x y z
N MET A 1 42.92 6.15 -68.28
CA MET A 1 43.03 5.43 -66.99
C MET A 1 42.10 6.13 -65.98
N ARG A 2 40.91 5.55 -65.65
CA ARG A 2 39.94 6.09 -64.67
C ARG A 2 40.03 5.21 -63.45
N SER A 3 40.44 5.80 -62.34
CA SER A 3 40.43 5.17 -61.00
C SER A 3 39.04 5.31 -60.36
N SER A 4 38.38 4.16 -60.12
CA SER A 4 37.14 4.09 -59.41
C SER A 4 37.38 4.00 -57.89
N GLY A 5 37.06 5.04 -57.14
CA GLY A 5 37.09 5.03 -55.69
C GLY A 5 35.87 4.32 -55.10
N MET A 6 36.10 3.23 -54.42
CA MET A 6 35.08 2.47 -53.68
C MET A 6 34.80 3.15 -52.33
N LYS A 7 33.56 3.68 -52.15
CA LYS A 7 33.12 4.23 -50.85
C LYS A 7 32.66 3.10 -49.97
N ALA A 8 33.35 2.89 -48.85
CA ALA A 8 32.91 1.96 -47.79
C ALA A 8 31.74 2.55 -47.01
N LEU A 9 30.61 1.87 -47.02
CA LEU A 9 29.46 2.14 -46.11
C LEU A 9 29.73 1.48 -44.76
N THR A 10 29.82 2.29 -43.73
CA THR A 10 29.90 1.83 -42.33
C THR A 10 28.48 1.54 -41.84
N PRO A 11 28.16 0.34 -41.34
CA PRO A 11 26.84 0.10 -40.75
C PRO A 11 26.77 0.75 -39.37
N VAL A 12 25.81 1.67 -39.19
CA VAL A 12 25.43 2.22 -37.88
C VAL A 12 24.62 1.17 -37.13
N GLY A 13 25.23 0.56 -36.11
CA GLY A 13 24.55 -0.37 -35.21
C GLY A 13 23.58 0.39 -34.31
N ILE A 14 22.30 0.15 -34.49
CA ILE A 14 21.24 0.64 -33.57
C ILE A 14 21.29 -0.22 -32.32
N LEU A 15 21.82 0.32 -31.21
CA LEU A 15 21.67 -0.26 -29.88
C LEU A 15 20.21 -0.06 -29.42
N VAL A 16 19.40 -1.11 -29.48
CA VAL A 16 18.09 -1.16 -28.83
C VAL A 16 18.33 -1.34 -27.35
N LEU A 17 18.25 -0.25 -26.58
CA LEU A 17 18.19 -0.28 -25.13
C LEU A 17 16.84 -0.90 -24.74
N GLY A 18 16.85 -2.19 -24.45
CA GLY A 18 15.70 -2.88 -23.83
C GLY A 18 15.40 -2.25 -22.48
N GLY A 19 14.39 -1.38 -22.42
CA GLY A 19 13.90 -0.82 -21.18
C GLY A 19 13.42 -1.94 -20.26
N CYS A 20 13.86 -1.95 -19.00
CA CYS A 20 13.29 -2.77 -17.95
C CYS A 20 11.80 -2.44 -17.87
N GLY A 21 10.94 -3.26 -18.48
CA GLY A 21 9.49 -3.15 -18.35
C GLY A 21 9.12 -3.26 -16.87
N SER A 22 8.48 -2.26 -16.32
CA SER A 22 7.91 -2.33 -14.98
C SER A 22 6.91 -3.49 -14.97
N LEU A 23 6.93 -4.31 -13.90
CA LEU A 23 5.98 -5.42 -13.68
C LEU A 23 4.56 -4.92 -13.35
N ALA A 24 4.22 -3.69 -13.72
CA ALA A 24 2.92 -3.11 -13.51
C ALA A 24 1.87 -3.79 -14.40
N SER A 25 0.79 -4.25 -13.80
CA SER A 25 -0.34 -4.89 -14.47
C SER A 25 -1.49 -3.88 -14.67
N PRO A 26 -2.18 -3.90 -15.80
CA PRO A 26 -3.43 -3.16 -15.96
C PRO A 26 -4.64 -3.84 -15.29
N ASP A 27 -4.52 -5.11 -14.90
CA ASP A 27 -5.58 -5.88 -14.26
C ASP A 27 -5.75 -5.44 -12.79
N PRO A 28 -6.93 -4.92 -12.39
CA PRO A 28 -7.21 -4.51 -11.01
C PRO A 28 -7.05 -5.63 -9.98
N GLU A 29 -7.27 -6.89 -10.38
CA GLU A 29 -7.14 -8.03 -9.48
C GLU A 29 -5.70 -8.58 -9.43
N SER A 30 -4.77 -7.95 -10.13
CA SER A 30 -3.36 -8.28 -10.01
C SER A 30 -2.75 -7.65 -8.75
N PRO A 31 -1.92 -8.38 -7.97
CA PRO A 31 -1.13 -7.79 -6.88
C PRO A 31 -0.12 -6.74 -7.38
N TYR A 32 0.10 -6.67 -8.68
CA TYR A 32 0.98 -5.70 -9.35
C TYR A 32 0.21 -4.60 -10.07
N TYR A 33 -1.09 -4.46 -9.79
CA TYR A 33 -1.93 -3.45 -10.43
C TYR A 33 -1.36 -2.04 -10.28
N ALA A 34 -1.21 -1.34 -11.40
CA ALA A 34 -0.77 0.05 -11.41
C ALA A 34 -1.99 0.96 -11.20
N TYR A 35 -2.20 1.46 -10.01
CA TYR A 35 -3.31 2.38 -9.71
C TYR A 35 -3.18 3.68 -10.50
N PRO A 36 -4.01 3.93 -11.54
CA PRO A 36 -3.99 5.19 -12.25
C PRO A 36 -4.54 6.33 -11.38
N PRO A 37 -4.24 7.59 -11.69
CA PRO A 37 -4.85 8.74 -11.01
C PRO A 37 -6.37 8.73 -11.08
N GLY A 38 -7.04 9.29 -10.05
CA GLY A 38 -8.48 9.45 -10.02
C GLY A 38 -9.22 8.43 -9.17
N TRP A 39 -8.51 7.52 -8.50
CA TRP A 39 -9.09 6.67 -7.46
C TRP A 39 -9.61 7.50 -6.30
N ALA A 40 -10.59 6.97 -5.61
CA ALA A 40 -11.10 7.53 -4.36
C ALA A 40 -11.42 6.41 -3.35
N VAL A 41 -11.43 6.78 -2.09
CA VAL A 41 -11.95 5.95 -0.99
C VAL A 41 -13.27 6.56 -0.55
N GLN A 42 -14.36 5.81 -0.64
CA GLN A 42 -15.67 6.19 -0.14
C GLN A 42 -15.85 5.60 1.24
N LEU A 43 -15.97 6.44 2.26
CA LEU A 43 -16.44 6.03 3.59
C LEU A 43 -17.97 6.01 3.57
N ASN A 44 -18.57 4.85 3.84
CA ASN A 44 -20.01 4.63 3.65
C ASN A 44 -20.84 4.97 4.90
N GLN A 45 -20.22 4.95 6.08
CA GLN A 45 -20.88 5.24 7.35
C GLN A 45 -19.90 5.88 8.34
N VAL A 46 -20.41 6.45 9.41
CA VAL A 46 -19.59 7.09 10.46
C VAL A 46 -18.62 6.06 11.05
N LEU A 47 -17.33 6.40 11.06
CA LEU A 47 -16.26 5.53 11.56
C LEU A 47 -15.69 6.10 12.86
N PRO A 48 -15.90 5.45 14.00
CA PRO A 48 -15.33 5.88 15.28
C PRO A 48 -13.84 5.53 15.36
N ILE A 49 -13.06 6.45 15.91
CA ILE A 49 -11.67 6.24 16.30
C ILE A 49 -11.59 6.42 17.82
N ASP A 50 -11.07 5.41 18.50
CA ASP A 50 -11.00 5.38 19.96
C ASP A 50 -10.13 6.50 20.53
N PRO A 51 -10.41 6.95 21.78
CA PRO A 51 -9.55 7.89 22.48
C PRO A 51 -8.11 7.40 22.56
N GLY A 52 -7.15 8.32 22.40
CA GLY A 52 -5.73 8.00 22.40
C GLY A 52 -5.25 7.28 21.14
N SER A 53 -6.10 7.20 20.10
CA SER A 53 -5.74 6.61 18.81
C SER A 53 -5.86 7.63 17.67
N ALA A 54 -4.98 7.50 16.68
CA ALA A 54 -5.08 8.18 15.39
C ALA A 54 -5.40 7.16 14.26
N THR A 55 -5.79 5.94 14.62
CA THR A 55 -6.02 4.85 13.66
C THR A 55 -7.22 4.01 14.04
N VAL A 56 -7.92 3.49 13.03
CA VAL A 56 -8.91 2.43 13.18
C VAL A 56 -8.59 1.30 12.21
N ARG A 57 -8.78 0.07 12.65
CA ARG A 57 -8.44 -1.13 11.89
C ARG A 57 -9.69 -1.84 11.43
N LEU A 58 -9.65 -2.27 10.18
CA LEU A 58 -10.73 -3.00 9.52
C LEU A 58 -10.18 -4.36 9.06
N GLN A 59 -10.86 -5.42 9.42
CA GLN A 59 -10.57 -6.77 8.98
C GLN A 59 -11.88 -7.56 8.85
N TYR A 60 -12.06 -8.34 7.80
CA TYR A 60 -13.28 -9.11 7.51
C TYR A 60 -14.55 -8.25 7.52
N GLY A 61 -14.44 -6.99 7.10
CA GLY A 61 -15.54 -6.04 7.13
C GLY A 61 -15.98 -5.59 8.54
N ARG A 62 -15.10 -5.71 9.54
CA ARG A 62 -15.38 -5.31 10.94
C ARG A 62 -14.27 -4.41 11.47
N ILE A 63 -14.63 -3.53 12.40
CA ILE A 63 -13.65 -2.81 13.21
C ILE A 63 -13.06 -3.80 14.20
N VAL A 64 -11.73 -3.86 14.25
CA VAL A 64 -10.98 -4.73 15.16
C VAL A 64 -10.04 -3.92 16.04
N PRO A 65 -9.85 -4.29 17.31
CA PRO A 65 -8.87 -3.63 18.17
C PRO A 65 -7.44 -3.92 17.67
N ARG A 66 -6.49 -3.11 18.14
CA ARG A 66 -5.08 -3.21 17.69
C ARG A 66 -4.48 -4.60 17.90
N ASN A 67 -4.78 -5.23 19.03
CA ASN A 67 -4.30 -6.57 19.38
C ASN A 67 -5.21 -7.71 18.89
N GLY A 68 -6.25 -7.40 18.15
CA GLY A 68 -7.19 -8.37 17.58
C GLY A 68 -6.99 -8.64 16.10
N VAL A 69 -6.02 -7.97 15.47
CA VAL A 69 -5.72 -8.18 14.04
C VAL A 69 -5.04 -9.53 13.85
N GLN A 70 -5.56 -10.31 12.92
CA GLN A 70 -4.91 -11.51 12.40
C GLN A 70 -3.97 -11.07 11.26
N GLU A 71 -2.71 -10.85 11.57
CA GLU A 71 -1.77 -10.18 10.67
C GLU A 71 -1.46 -10.96 9.38
N GLN A 72 -1.65 -12.27 9.39
CA GLN A 72 -1.50 -13.13 8.20
C GLN A 72 -2.67 -13.05 7.22
N ASP A 73 -3.77 -12.45 7.64
CA ASP A 73 -4.93 -12.22 6.80
C ASP A 73 -5.04 -10.74 6.41
N PRO A 74 -5.67 -10.42 5.27
CA PRO A 74 -5.84 -9.06 4.82
C PRO A 74 -6.50 -8.15 5.86
N PHE A 75 -5.89 -7.02 6.16
CA PHE A 75 -6.47 -5.97 7.00
C PHE A 75 -6.15 -4.59 6.46
N CYS A 76 -6.96 -3.61 6.83
CA CYS A 76 -6.75 -2.21 6.46
C CYS A 76 -6.76 -1.31 7.71
N ILE A 77 -5.99 -0.24 7.64
CA ILE A 77 -5.88 0.78 8.70
C ILE A 77 -6.22 2.14 8.10
N MET A 78 -7.28 2.77 8.61
CA MET A 78 -7.56 4.18 8.35
C MET A 78 -6.77 5.03 9.34
N GLU A 79 -6.09 6.06 8.87
CA GLU A 79 -5.22 6.92 9.65
C GLU A 79 -5.65 8.38 9.52
N VAL A 80 -5.66 9.08 10.66
CA VAL A 80 -5.85 10.53 10.74
C VAL A 80 -4.62 11.21 11.33
N ASP A 81 -4.45 12.50 11.06
CA ASP A 81 -3.30 13.29 11.55
C ASP A 81 -3.41 13.66 13.03
N THR A 82 -4.62 13.56 13.61
CA THR A 82 -4.90 14.09 14.93
C THR A 82 -5.04 12.96 15.94
N LEU A 83 -4.27 13.03 17.02
CA LEU A 83 -4.47 12.23 18.21
C LEU A 83 -5.42 12.99 19.16
N SER A 84 -6.48 12.36 19.63
CA SER A 84 -7.47 12.96 20.52
C SER A 84 -7.67 12.09 21.77
N ASN A 85 -7.89 12.73 22.92
CA ASN A 85 -8.30 12.05 24.15
C ASN A 85 -9.81 11.73 24.19
N GLN A 86 -10.54 12.14 23.15
CA GLN A 86 -11.96 11.85 22.96
C GLN A 86 -12.14 10.99 21.71
N VAL A 87 -13.27 10.29 21.64
CA VAL A 87 -13.66 9.56 20.43
C VAL A 87 -13.75 10.55 19.27
N GLN A 88 -13.06 10.27 18.18
CA GLN A 88 -13.17 11.01 16.93
C GLN A 88 -14.15 10.28 16.01
N MET A 89 -14.98 11.03 15.31
CA MET A 89 -15.98 10.49 14.38
C MET A 89 -15.66 10.95 12.98
N LEU A 90 -15.13 10.07 12.15
CA LEU A 90 -15.01 10.33 10.71
C LEU A 90 -16.39 10.24 10.06
N GLN A 91 -16.77 11.29 9.35
CA GLN A 91 -18.04 11.34 8.67
C GLN A 91 -17.98 10.63 7.31
N PRO A 92 -19.11 10.02 6.86
CA PRO A 92 -19.21 9.49 5.52
C PRO A 92 -18.81 10.54 4.48
N GLY A 93 -18.04 10.10 3.47
CA GLY A 93 -17.51 11.02 2.48
C GLY A 93 -16.66 10.31 1.44
N ARG A 94 -16.33 11.05 0.38
CA ARG A 94 -15.47 10.59 -0.71
C ARG A 94 -14.12 11.27 -0.62
N PHE A 95 -13.09 10.50 -0.29
CA PHE A 95 -11.72 10.97 -0.14
C PHE A 95 -10.94 10.74 -1.44
N GLU A 96 -10.30 11.80 -1.93
CA GLU A 96 -9.47 11.72 -3.13
C GLU A 96 -8.16 10.98 -2.82
N VAL A 97 -7.78 10.03 -3.66
CA VAL A 97 -6.50 9.36 -3.59
C VAL A 97 -5.46 10.18 -4.34
N MET A 98 -4.55 10.80 -3.59
CA MET A 98 -3.48 11.64 -4.14
C MET A 98 -2.33 10.79 -4.69
N ARG A 99 -2.03 9.69 -4.03
CA ARG A 99 -0.94 8.79 -4.40
C ARG A 99 -1.19 7.40 -3.83
N VAL A 100 -0.78 6.37 -4.57
CA VAL A 100 -0.68 5.00 -4.07
C VAL A 100 0.79 4.60 -4.01
N THR A 101 1.23 4.08 -2.88
CA THR A 101 2.58 3.54 -2.69
C THR A 101 2.51 2.11 -2.19
N ARG A 102 3.51 1.33 -2.57
CA ARG A 102 3.71 -0.04 -2.09
C ARG A 102 5.05 -0.14 -1.41
N SER A 103 5.07 -0.80 -0.27
CA SER A 103 6.29 -1.06 0.49
C SER A 103 6.25 -2.45 1.08
N VAL A 104 7.43 -2.99 1.35
CA VAL A 104 7.61 -4.19 2.15
C VAL A 104 8.39 -3.78 3.38
N SER A 105 7.91 -4.16 4.54
CA SER A 105 8.51 -3.81 5.83
C SER A 105 8.48 -5.00 6.77
N ASP A 106 9.49 -5.13 7.57
CA ASP A 106 9.58 -6.09 8.68
C ASP A 106 8.87 -5.59 9.95
N ILE A 107 8.32 -4.37 9.92
CA ILE A 107 7.58 -3.75 11.02
C ILE A 107 6.25 -3.24 10.51
N THR A 108 5.14 -3.60 11.15
CA THR A 108 3.86 -2.96 10.87
C THR A 108 3.97 -1.47 11.11
N ALA A 109 3.68 -0.68 10.09
CA ALA A 109 3.64 0.79 10.20
C ALA A 109 2.63 1.31 11.25
N ALA A 110 1.81 0.44 11.81
CA ALA A 110 0.95 0.72 12.95
C ALA A 110 1.70 0.90 14.28
N ALA A 111 2.96 0.48 14.35
CA ALA A 111 3.81 0.67 15.52
C ALA A 111 4.49 2.04 15.55
N SER A 112 4.36 2.84 14.49
CA SER A 112 5.16 4.07 14.31
C SER A 112 4.74 5.25 15.14
N SER A 113 3.73 5.17 15.98
CA SER A 113 3.33 6.37 16.71
C SER A 113 4.04 6.58 18.04
N VAL A 114 4.74 5.64 18.61
CA VAL A 114 5.65 5.92 19.76
C VAL A 114 6.66 4.77 19.91
N ILE A 115 7.75 4.79 19.18
CA ILE A 115 8.98 4.17 19.69
C ILE A 115 9.72 5.27 20.43
N PRO A 116 9.90 5.19 21.76
CA PRO A 116 10.79 6.11 22.45
C PRO A 116 12.18 6.02 21.84
N PRO A 117 12.90 7.13 21.66
CA PRO A 117 14.29 7.09 21.22
C PRO A 117 15.09 6.31 22.27
N GLY A 118 15.50 5.08 21.96
CA GLY A 118 16.26 4.23 22.86
C GLY A 118 16.09 2.72 22.65
N TYR A 119 15.07 2.27 21.96
CA TYR A 119 14.97 0.85 21.57
C TYR A 119 15.55 0.60 20.18
N LEU A 120 16.80 0.93 20.00
CA LEU A 120 17.65 0.25 19.02
C LEU A 120 17.90 -1.16 19.56
N LYS A 121 17.14 -2.13 19.12
CA LYS A 121 17.49 -3.53 19.22
C LYS A 121 18.70 -3.71 18.30
N THR A 122 19.89 -3.40 18.81
CA THR A 122 21.16 -3.81 18.19
C THR A 122 21.23 -5.31 18.27
N GLY A 123 20.64 -5.98 17.29
CA GLY A 123 20.84 -7.40 17.04
C GLY A 123 22.24 -7.62 16.50
N LEU A 124 23.24 -7.47 17.35
CA LEU A 124 24.58 -8.00 17.10
C LEU A 124 24.54 -9.51 17.40
N GLY A 125 24.63 -10.30 16.35
CA GLY A 125 25.14 -11.64 16.40
C GLY A 125 24.12 -12.74 16.57
N GLY A 126 24.04 -13.57 15.59
CA GLY A 126 23.45 -14.89 15.60
C GLY A 126 22.78 -15.16 14.27
N GLY A 127 23.52 -15.73 13.34
CA GLY A 127 22.93 -16.37 12.15
C GLY A 127 22.07 -17.53 12.59
N GLY A 128 20.81 -17.25 12.85
CA GLY A 128 19.74 -18.21 13.00
C GLY A 128 18.66 -17.78 12.03
N ASP A 129 18.16 -18.72 11.23
CA ASP A 129 17.00 -18.55 10.34
C ASP A 129 15.72 -18.28 11.17
N ALA A 130 15.70 -17.19 11.94
CA ALA A 130 14.49 -16.75 12.60
C ALA A 130 13.52 -16.28 11.50
N PRO A 131 12.29 -16.77 11.49
CA PRO A 131 11.31 -16.36 10.50
C PRO A 131 11.13 -14.85 10.56
N SER A 132 11.39 -14.18 9.44
CA SER A 132 11.14 -12.75 9.29
C SER A 132 9.71 -12.53 8.84
N PHE A 133 8.98 -11.74 9.60
CA PHE A 133 7.65 -11.28 9.21
C PHE A 133 7.79 -10.11 8.25
N LEU A 134 7.20 -10.24 7.06
CA LEU A 134 7.25 -9.24 6.01
C LEU A 134 5.84 -8.74 5.68
N TYR A 135 5.58 -7.49 6.01
CA TYR A 135 4.32 -6.83 5.68
C TYR A 135 4.38 -6.24 4.29
N PHE A 136 3.48 -6.72 3.43
CA PHE A 136 3.25 -6.18 2.09
C PHE A 136 2.17 -5.12 2.18
N ILE A 137 2.55 -3.86 2.16
CA ILE A 137 1.70 -2.71 2.47
C ILE A 137 1.37 -1.94 1.19
N THR A 138 0.08 -1.72 0.93
CA THR A 138 -0.42 -0.75 -0.07
C THR A 138 -1.02 0.43 0.67
N THR A 139 -0.48 1.64 0.45
CA THR A 139 -0.91 2.88 1.10
C THR A 139 -1.55 3.80 0.08
N PHE A 140 -2.79 4.20 0.34
CA PHE A 140 -3.51 5.26 -0.36
C PHE A 140 -3.39 6.54 0.47
N SER A 141 -2.63 7.52 0.00
CA SER A 141 -2.58 8.86 0.59
C SER A 141 -3.86 9.60 0.23
N LEU A 142 -4.59 10.07 1.23
CA LEU A 142 -5.92 10.63 1.07
C LEU A 142 -5.94 12.13 1.30
N ARG A 143 -6.92 12.79 0.70
CA ARG A 143 -7.25 14.20 0.95
C ARG A 143 -8.76 14.42 0.86
N ASP A 144 -9.26 15.25 1.77
CA ASP A 144 -10.60 15.81 1.72
C ASP A 144 -10.60 17.22 2.33
N ALA A 145 -11.20 18.18 1.64
CA ALA A 145 -11.30 19.57 2.13
C ALA A 145 -12.24 19.71 3.33
N SER A 146 -13.27 18.86 3.42
CA SER A 146 -14.25 18.88 4.52
C SER A 146 -13.75 18.16 5.79
N GLN A 147 -12.81 17.23 5.64
CA GLN A 147 -12.21 16.45 6.72
C GLN A 147 -10.68 16.45 6.57
N PRO A 148 -10.02 17.59 6.82
CA PRO A 148 -8.59 17.76 6.51
C PRO A 148 -7.65 16.90 7.38
N THR A 149 -8.16 16.31 8.45
CA THR A 149 -7.41 15.41 9.33
C THR A 149 -7.20 14.02 8.75
N ILE A 150 -7.91 13.65 7.67
CA ILE A 150 -7.73 12.36 7.02
C ILE A 150 -6.36 12.31 6.33
N ARG A 151 -5.62 11.23 6.59
CA ARG A 151 -4.26 11.05 6.09
C ARG A 151 -4.12 9.92 5.09
N SER A 152 -4.45 8.71 5.49
CA SER A 152 -4.23 7.54 4.63
C SER A 152 -5.12 6.36 4.95
N LEU A 153 -5.31 5.51 3.94
CA LEU A 153 -5.79 4.14 4.09
C LEU A 153 -4.63 3.21 3.73
N ARG A 154 -4.23 2.34 4.65
CA ARG A 154 -3.20 1.32 4.43
C ARG A 154 -3.83 -0.05 4.49
N CYS A 155 -3.59 -0.87 3.49
CA CYS A 155 -4.01 -2.27 3.49
C CYS A 155 -2.77 -3.16 3.41
N ALA A 156 -2.73 -4.18 4.25
CA ALA A 156 -1.56 -5.02 4.43
C ALA A 156 -1.94 -6.45 4.83
N TRP A 157 -0.99 -7.31 4.71
CA TRP A 157 -0.91 -8.60 5.38
C TRP A 157 0.55 -8.93 5.67
N ASP A 158 0.76 -9.84 6.63
CA ASP A 158 2.08 -10.36 6.95
C ASP A 158 2.30 -11.70 6.25
N GLN A 159 3.43 -11.83 5.57
CA GLN A 159 3.85 -13.08 4.95
C GLN A 159 5.23 -13.48 5.47
N MET A 160 5.31 -14.66 6.04
CA MET A 160 6.54 -15.19 6.62
C MET A 160 7.55 -15.60 5.54
N ALA A 161 8.79 -15.13 5.68
CA ALA A 161 9.90 -15.63 4.88
C ALA A 161 10.67 -16.72 5.66
N PRO A 162 11.10 -17.83 5.06
CA PRO A 162 10.95 -18.26 3.68
C PRO A 162 9.59 -18.94 3.44
N GLY A 163 8.57 -18.15 3.21
CA GLY A 163 7.24 -18.66 2.97
C GLY A 163 7.00 -19.10 1.54
N ASN A 164 5.78 -19.42 1.26
CA ASN A 164 5.33 -19.62 -0.09
C ASN A 164 5.47 -18.30 -0.86
N ARG A 165 6.42 -18.22 -1.81
CA ARG A 165 6.68 -17.03 -2.61
C ARG A 165 5.46 -16.52 -3.37
N THR A 166 4.50 -17.40 -3.64
CA THR A 166 3.23 -17.04 -4.28
C THR A 166 2.39 -16.11 -3.40
N LEU A 167 2.52 -16.21 -2.08
CA LEU A 167 1.85 -15.35 -1.11
C LEU A 167 2.65 -14.09 -0.76
N MET A 168 3.96 -14.06 -1.08
CA MET A 168 4.83 -12.90 -0.82
C MET A 168 4.57 -11.80 -1.85
N ARG A 169 3.41 -11.18 -1.78
CA ARG A 169 2.90 -10.17 -2.70
C ARG A 169 2.02 -9.15 -2.00
N HIS A 170 1.78 -8.02 -2.63
CA HIS A 170 0.76 -7.09 -2.17
C HIS A 170 -0.65 -7.67 -2.32
N LEU A 171 -1.59 -7.17 -1.52
CA LEU A 171 -3.00 -7.52 -1.64
C LEU A 171 -3.55 -7.14 -3.01
N THR A 172 -4.44 -7.97 -3.54
CA THR A 172 -5.29 -7.62 -4.67
C THR A 172 -6.37 -6.64 -4.25
N LEU A 173 -7.04 -6.04 -5.22
CA LEU A 173 -8.13 -5.11 -4.94
C LEU A 173 -9.30 -5.81 -4.23
N ASP A 174 -9.59 -7.06 -4.60
CA ASP A 174 -10.67 -7.85 -3.98
C ASP A 174 -10.35 -8.20 -2.52
N GLU A 175 -9.14 -8.61 -2.21
CA GLU A 175 -8.68 -8.86 -0.83
C GLU A 175 -8.79 -7.60 0.05
N MET A 176 -8.45 -6.42 -0.48
CA MET A 176 -8.65 -5.16 0.23
C MET A 176 -10.12 -4.85 0.45
N ARG A 177 -10.98 -5.10 -0.56
CA ARG A 177 -12.44 -4.92 -0.43
C ARG A 177 -13.03 -5.83 0.63
N GLN A 178 -12.58 -7.08 0.72
CA GLN A 178 -13.02 -8.01 1.76
C GLN A 178 -12.63 -7.52 3.16
N ALA A 179 -11.40 -7.02 3.33
CA ALA A 179 -10.97 -6.44 4.60
C ALA A 179 -11.80 -5.21 5.01
N LEU A 180 -12.11 -4.33 4.05
CA LEU A 180 -12.89 -3.11 4.26
C LEU A 180 -14.38 -3.38 4.47
N GLY A 181 -14.93 -4.39 3.78
CA GLY A 181 -16.34 -4.76 3.84
C GLY A 181 -17.26 -3.60 3.48
N HIS A 182 -18.32 -3.42 4.29
CA HIS A 182 -19.33 -2.37 4.08
C HIS A 182 -18.89 -0.98 4.58
N TRP A 183 -17.78 -0.89 5.32
CA TRP A 183 -17.30 0.37 5.88
C TRP A 183 -16.78 1.33 4.81
N MET A 184 -16.02 0.80 3.86
CA MET A 184 -15.39 1.60 2.82
C MET A 184 -15.42 0.92 1.46
N THR A 185 -15.48 1.73 0.42
CA THR A 185 -15.42 1.28 -0.97
C THR A 185 -14.24 1.93 -1.68
N LEU A 186 -13.41 1.12 -2.34
CA LEU A 186 -12.37 1.59 -3.26
C LEU A 186 -13.02 1.87 -4.62
N VAL A 187 -13.08 3.15 -4.98
CA VAL A 187 -13.79 3.63 -6.17
C VAL A 187 -12.78 3.91 -7.28
N PRO A 188 -12.86 3.20 -8.41
CA PRO A 188 -11.99 3.45 -9.55
C PRO A 188 -12.26 4.81 -10.19
N PRO A 189 -11.29 5.35 -10.97
CA PRO A 189 -11.53 6.52 -11.79
C PRO A 189 -12.66 6.24 -12.78
N LYS A 190 -13.45 7.28 -13.10
CA LYS A 190 -14.42 7.18 -14.19
C LYS A 190 -13.65 6.95 -15.49
N GLU A 191 -14.03 5.94 -16.24
CA GLU A 191 -13.51 5.76 -17.59
C GLU A 191 -13.77 7.04 -18.38
N ARG A 192 -12.72 7.59 -18.98
CA ARG A 192 -12.88 8.68 -19.95
C ARG A 192 -13.35 8.04 -21.26
N LEU A 193 -14.63 8.20 -21.56
CA LEU A 193 -15.19 7.91 -22.87
C LEU A 193 -14.58 8.84 -23.92
#